data_0613433a2fcd5c3b41615f9022e01671
#
_entry.id   0613433a2fcd5c3b41615f9022e01671
#
_cell.length_a   1.000
_cell.length_b   1.000
_cell.length_c   1.000
_cell.angle_alpha   90.00
_cell.angle_beta   90.00
_cell.angle_gamma   90.00
#
_symmetry.space_group_name_H-M   'P 1'
#
loop_
_entity.id
_entity.type
_entity.pdbx_description
1 polymer ?
#
loop_
_entity_poly.entity_id
_entity_poly.type
_entity_poly.pdbx_seq_one_letter_code
_entity_poly.pdbx_strand_id
1 'polypeptide(L)'
;MRDFDDADGRRWTASAMEEEGTDYKGRLYMVLSPSDSEETLELRDVRWNSEQTARRTLETMSVVELRRRLRAAAGRGSSGSGVVG
;
A
#
# COMPACT_ATOMS: atom_id res chain seq x y z
N MET A 1 1.87 -6.06 9.54
CA MET A 1 1.10 -4.88 9.10
C MET A 1 1.54 -3.66 9.89
N ARG A 2 1.28 -2.52 9.37
CA ARG A 2 1.72 -1.27 9.96
C ARG A 2 0.62 -0.24 9.90
N ASP A 3 0.25 0.33 11.06
CA ASP A 3 -0.75 1.39 11.09
C ASP A 3 -0.06 2.74 11.06
N PHE A 4 -0.67 3.69 10.41
CA PHE A 4 -0.13 5.06 10.39
C PHE A 4 -1.27 6.04 10.08
N ASP A 5 -1.04 7.32 10.39
CA ASP A 5 -2.03 8.34 10.10
C ASP A 5 -1.57 9.13 8.89
N ASP A 6 -2.47 9.50 8.01
CA ASP A 6 -2.09 10.33 6.87
C ASP A 6 -2.03 11.80 7.30
N ALA A 7 -1.77 12.68 6.36
CA ALA A 7 -1.60 14.09 6.68
C ALA A 7 -2.88 14.73 7.21
N ASP A 8 -4.02 14.13 6.92
CA ASP A 8 -5.30 14.65 7.39
C ASP A 8 -5.76 13.99 8.67
N GLY A 9 -4.95 13.12 9.24
CA GLY A 9 -5.30 12.46 10.49
C GLY A 9 -6.12 11.19 10.33
N ARG A 10 -6.32 10.73 9.10
CA ARG A 10 -7.06 9.50 8.86
C ARG A 10 -6.14 8.32 9.06
N ARG A 11 -6.62 7.30 9.74
CA ARG A 11 -5.80 6.12 10.05
C ARG A 11 -5.83 5.11 8.90
N TRP A 12 -4.66 4.61 8.55
CA TRP A 12 -4.51 3.63 7.50
C TRP A 12 -3.69 2.45 8.00
N THR A 13 -3.85 1.31 7.34
CA THR A 13 -3.05 0.13 7.64
C THR A 13 -2.33 -0.28 6.37
N ALA A 14 -1.02 -0.46 6.45
CA ALA A 14 -0.23 -0.96 5.35
C ALA A 14 0.00 -2.45 5.57
N SER A 15 -0.23 -3.25 4.55
CA SER A 15 -0.05 -4.69 4.64
C SER A 15 0.45 -5.22 3.33
N ALA A 16 0.75 -6.51 3.28
CA ALA A 16 1.19 -7.18 2.06
C ALA A 16 0.17 -8.25 1.70
N MET A 17 -0.16 -8.34 0.43
CA MET A 17 -1.09 -9.34 -0.06
C MET A 17 -0.41 -10.18 -1.11
N GLU A 18 -0.79 -11.44 -1.19
CA GLU A 18 -0.19 -12.35 -2.15
C GLU A 18 -0.98 -12.32 -3.44
N GLU A 19 -0.29 -12.21 -4.55
CA GLU A 19 -0.96 -12.22 -5.85
C GLU A 19 -1.07 -13.66 -6.33
N GLU A 20 -2.28 -14.09 -6.62
CA GLU A 20 -2.50 -15.45 -7.05
C GLU A 20 -1.99 -15.66 -8.45
N GLY A 21 -1.58 -16.86 -8.75
CA GLY A 21 -1.11 -17.19 -10.07
C GLY A 21 0.36 -16.92 -10.28
N THR A 22 1.02 -16.31 -9.32
CA THR A 22 2.42 -16.06 -9.40
C THR A 22 3.13 -16.97 -8.46
N ASP A 23 4.09 -17.70 -8.92
CA ASP A 23 4.73 -18.67 -8.07
C ASP A 23 6.20 -18.42 -7.87
N TYR A 24 6.67 -17.21 -8.05
CA TYR A 24 8.05 -16.92 -7.81
C TYR A 24 8.20 -15.46 -7.40
N LYS A 25 9.33 -14.86 -7.61
CA LYS A 25 9.68 -13.59 -7.04
C LYS A 25 8.61 -12.53 -7.21
N GLY A 26 8.44 -11.72 -6.21
CA GLY A 26 7.58 -10.56 -6.31
C GLY A 26 6.10 -10.83 -6.23
N ARG A 27 5.73 -11.97 -5.65
CA ARG A 27 4.31 -12.29 -5.56
C ARG A 27 3.57 -11.57 -4.45
N LEU A 28 4.27 -10.89 -3.55
CA LEU A 28 3.61 -10.11 -2.52
C LEU A 28 3.66 -8.64 -2.91
N TYR A 29 2.56 -7.93 -2.74
CA TYR A 29 2.52 -6.52 -3.06
C TYR A 29 1.90 -5.72 -1.91
N MET A 30 2.11 -4.41 -1.90
CA MET A 30 1.70 -3.56 -0.80
C MET A 30 0.25 -3.12 -0.98
N VAL A 31 -0.49 -3.09 0.13
CA VAL A 31 -1.88 -2.64 0.13
C VAL A 31 -2.06 -1.65 1.27
N LEU A 32 -2.75 -0.56 1.01
CA LEU A 32 -3.09 0.42 2.03
C LEU A 32 -4.59 0.44 2.20
N SER A 33 -5.05 0.31 3.45
CA SER A 33 -6.47 0.25 3.75
C SER A 33 -6.82 1.27 4.82
N PRO A 34 -7.82 2.13 4.58
CA PRO A 34 -8.23 3.05 5.63
C PRO A 34 -9.05 2.31 6.69
N SER A 35 -8.95 2.75 7.93
CA SER A 35 -9.64 2.05 9.01
C SER A 35 -11.12 2.32 9.03
N ASP A 36 -11.57 3.35 8.35
CA ASP A 36 -12.97 3.76 8.41
C ASP A 36 -13.76 3.38 7.14
N SER A 37 -13.20 2.58 6.28
CA SER A 37 -13.91 2.16 5.09
C SER A 37 -13.34 0.84 4.60
N GLU A 38 -14.00 0.23 3.62
CA GLU A 38 -13.53 -1.03 3.09
C GLU A 38 -12.72 -0.85 1.82
N GLU A 39 -12.44 0.38 1.43
CA GLU A 39 -11.64 0.62 0.27
C GLU A 39 -10.21 0.14 0.47
N THR A 40 -9.54 -0.21 -0.58
CA THR A 40 -8.12 -0.54 -0.51
C THR A 40 -7.41 0.08 -1.69
N LEU A 41 -6.15 0.45 -1.49
CA LEU A 41 -5.31 0.94 -2.55
C LEU A 41 -4.19 -0.07 -2.74
N GLU A 42 -4.02 -0.57 -3.95
CA GLU A 42 -3.01 -1.58 -4.23
C GLU A 42 -1.82 -0.91 -4.88
N LEU A 43 -0.65 -1.11 -4.27
CA LEU A 43 0.58 -0.56 -4.80
C LEU A 43 1.37 -1.71 -5.42
N ARG A 44 1.01 -2.07 -6.63
CA ARG A 44 1.58 -3.24 -7.28
C ARG A 44 3.01 -3.04 -7.75
N ASP A 45 3.53 -1.82 -7.66
CA ASP A 45 4.90 -1.55 -7.96
C ASP A 45 5.81 -1.79 -6.74
N VAL A 46 5.24 -2.08 -5.58
CA VAL A 46 6.01 -2.40 -4.39
C VAL A 46 5.87 -3.88 -4.14
N ARG A 47 6.91 -4.64 -4.42
CA ARG A 47 6.85 -6.09 -4.38
C ARG A 47 7.88 -6.70 -3.46
N TRP A 48 7.54 -7.83 -2.89
CA TRP A 48 8.46 -8.56 -2.01
C TRP A 48 8.45 -10.03 -2.38
N ASN A 49 9.57 -10.71 -2.12
CA ASN A 49 9.70 -12.13 -2.40
C ASN A 49 9.19 -13.00 -1.27
N SER A 50 9.14 -12.49 -0.06
CA SER A 50 8.72 -13.28 1.08
C SER A 50 7.94 -12.41 2.05
N GLU A 51 7.13 -13.10 2.85
CA GLU A 51 6.33 -12.43 3.86
C GLU A 51 7.20 -11.78 4.92
N GLN A 52 8.29 -12.43 5.27
CA GLN A 52 9.20 -11.90 6.27
C GLN A 52 9.81 -10.57 5.83
N THR A 53 10.24 -10.49 4.58
CA THR A 53 10.82 -9.27 4.06
C THR A 53 9.77 -8.17 4.00
N ALA A 54 8.55 -8.52 3.58
CA ALA A 54 7.48 -7.55 3.52
C ALA A 54 7.18 -6.98 4.91
N ARG A 55 7.09 -7.86 5.90
CA ARG A 55 6.79 -7.43 7.25
C ARG A 55 7.89 -6.49 7.77
N ARG A 56 9.15 -6.88 7.57
CA ARG A 56 10.25 -6.05 8.04
C ARG A 56 10.23 -4.68 7.37
N THR A 57 10.00 -4.63 6.08
CA THR A 57 9.96 -3.37 5.35
C THR A 57 8.84 -2.48 5.88
N LEU A 58 7.66 -3.06 6.11
CA LEU A 58 6.54 -2.26 6.59
C LEU A 58 6.83 -1.74 8.00
N GLU A 59 7.44 -2.56 8.85
CA GLU A 59 7.71 -2.15 10.22
C GLU A 59 8.78 -1.07 10.31
N THR A 60 9.70 -1.04 9.37
CA THR A 60 10.79 -0.07 9.44
C THR A 60 10.58 1.13 8.54
N MET A 61 9.56 1.14 7.71
CA MET A 61 9.31 2.25 6.82
C MET A 61 8.86 3.46 7.64
N SER A 62 9.39 4.64 7.32
CA SER A 62 9.04 5.83 8.08
C SER A 62 7.62 6.27 7.74
N VAL A 63 7.00 7.04 8.63
CA VAL A 63 5.67 7.55 8.39
C VAL A 63 5.69 8.50 7.19
N VAL A 64 6.78 9.23 7.01
CA VAL A 64 6.92 10.12 5.87
C VAL A 64 6.85 9.33 4.57
N GLU A 65 7.52 8.18 4.54
CA GLU A 65 7.53 7.35 3.35
C GLU A 65 6.14 6.72 3.13
N LEU A 66 5.50 6.27 4.20
CA LEU A 66 4.16 5.70 4.07
C LEU A 66 3.19 6.74 3.52
N ARG A 67 3.28 7.96 3.99
CA ARG A 67 2.41 9.03 3.51
C ARG A 67 2.68 9.37 2.05
N ARG A 68 3.95 9.31 1.66
CA ARG A 68 4.32 9.58 0.28
C ARG A 68 3.73 8.52 -0.65
N ARG A 69 3.82 7.26 -0.25
CA ARG A 69 3.29 6.17 -1.06
C ARG A 69 1.78 6.22 -1.11
N LEU A 70 1.14 6.59 -0.01
CA LEU A 70 -0.30 6.72 0.02
C LEU A 70 -0.75 7.82 -0.95
N ARG A 71 -0.06 8.96 -0.92
CA ARG A 71 -0.41 10.07 -1.78
C ARG A 71 -0.26 9.68 -3.26
N ALA A 72 0.80 8.96 -3.58
CA ALA A 72 1.03 8.51 -4.95
C ALA A 72 -0.05 7.54 -5.40
N ALA A 73 -0.43 6.61 -4.53
CA ALA A 73 -1.44 5.62 -4.88
C ALA A 73 -2.81 6.27 -5.02
N ALA A 74 -3.14 7.18 -4.13
CA ALA A 74 -4.42 7.86 -4.18
C ALA A 74 -4.48 8.76 -5.41
N GLY A 75 -3.37 9.39 -5.73
CA GLY A 75 -3.31 10.23 -6.92
C GLY A 75 -3.50 9.45 -8.20
N ARG A 76 -2.89 8.28 -8.28
CA ARG A 76 -3.07 7.43 -9.44
C ARG A 76 -4.52 6.99 -9.57
N GLY A 77 -5.13 6.63 -8.48
CA GLY A 77 -6.52 6.25 -8.48
C GLY A 77 -7.41 7.38 -8.91
N SER A 78 -7.17 8.55 -8.39
CA SER A 78 -7.95 9.70 -8.76
C SER A 78 -7.72 10.04 -10.20
N SER A 79 -6.50 9.97 -10.65
CA SER A 79 -6.20 10.28 -11.99
C SER A 79 -6.90 9.37 -12.93
N GLY A 80 -6.91 8.11 -12.61
CA GLY A 80 -7.57 7.15 -13.43
C GLY A 80 -9.01 7.46 -13.63
N SER A 81 -9.65 8.00 -12.66
CA SER A 81 -11.02 8.30 -12.79
C SER A 81 -11.21 9.68 -13.35
N GLY A 82 -10.35 10.58 -13.00
CA GLY A 82 -10.65 11.91 -13.39
C GLY A 82 -10.17 12.30 -14.69
N VAL A 83 -9.13 11.74 -15.06
CA VAL A 83 -8.46 12.20 -16.17
C VAL A 83 -9.12 11.99 -17.39
N VAL A 84 -9.91 11.09 -17.38
CA VAL A 84 -10.51 10.95 -18.52
C VAL A 84 -10.99 12.12 -19.04
N GLY A 85 -11.20 12.93 -18.21
CA GLY A 85 -11.61 14.19 -18.67
C GLY A 85 -10.55 14.80 -19.41
#